data_988a8e579e8d17cce839bb2a758c068b
#
_entry.id   988a8e579e8d17cce839bb2a758c068b
#
_cell.length_a   1.000
_cell.length_b   1.000
_cell.length_c   1.000
_cell.angle_alpha   90.00
_cell.angle_beta   90.00
_cell.angle_gamma   90.00
#
_symmetry.space_group_name_H-M   'P 1'
#
loop_
_entity.id
_entity.type
_entity.pdbx_description
1 polymer ?
#
loop_
_entity_poly.entity_id
_entity_poly.type
_entity_poly.pdbx_seq_one_letter_code
_entity_poly.pdbx_strand_id
1 'polypeptide(L)'
;MKNLNFYLNHSFYKGRIGSILEEVFMPNIDSENKMPDDLNKCVEFHGHICPGLIYGYRVAKEAMKLMGIIRSVDEEVVAICENDSCAVDALQVLLGTVVGKGNLIINNFGKNAYTVLSRSNRRAYRFSRKTRYDYKGIDKSEFDRLEASAIVGNASEDDRRNLKRLKINDLLTRPFAEIFTTTEIPFDEPLYAPLATSEPCAICGEMTMASKMMKLKDGRQVCLPCSKKV
;
A
#
# COMPACT_ATOMS: atom_id res chain seq x y z
N MET A 1 10.85 13.64 47.28
CA MET A 1 9.43 13.59 46.99
C MET A 1 9.03 14.89 46.31
N LYS A 2 8.88 14.94 45.00
CA LYS A 2 8.17 16.01 44.26
C LYS A 2 7.57 15.35 43.05
N ASN A 3 6.24 15.20 43.09
CA ASN A 3 5.42 14.72 41.97
C ASN A 3 5.45 15.74 40.84
N LEU A 4 5.87 15.34 39.66
CA LEU A 4 5.68 16.10 38.43
C LEU A 4 4.50 15.48 37.65
N ASN A 5 3.31 16.06 37.85
CA ASN A 5 2.14 15.78 37.03
C ASN A 5 2.31 16.49 35.66
N PHE A 6 2.60 15.73 34.62
CA PHE A 6 2.45 16.20 33.24
C PHE A 6 0.99 16.01 32.78
N TYR A 7 0.17 17.03 32.98
CA TYR A 7 -1.10 17.15 32.28
C TYR A 7 -0.81 17.63 30.85
N LEU A 8 -0.77 16.71 29.91
CA LEU A 8 -0.84 17.04 28.48
C LEU A 8 -2.24 17.55 28.15
N ASN A 9 -2.32 18.81 27.81
CA ASN A 9 -3.53 19.53 27.46
C ASN A 9 -4.03 19.07 26.06
N HIS A 10 -4.89 18.04 26.03
CA HIS A 10 -5.46 17.43 24.82
C HIS A 10 -6.35 18.38 23.98
N SER A 11 -6.62 19.61 24.47
CA SER A 11 -7.53 20.54 23.80
C SER A 11 -6.88 21.32 22.65
N PHE A 12 -5.55 21.51 22.67
CA PHE A 12 -4.85 22.33 21.67
C PHE A 12 -4.56 21.60 20.35
N TYR A 13 -4.55 20.26 20.36
CA TYR A 13 -4.26 19.47 19.15
C TYR A 13 -5.48 19.19 18.28
N LYS A 14 -6.69 19.14 18.84
CA LYS A 14 -7.92 18.84 18.08
C LYS A 14 -8.32 19.93 17.09
N GLY A 15 -8.07 21.20 17.38
CA GLY A 15 -8.48 22.31 16.50
C GLY A 15 -7.56 22.50 15.28
N ARG A 16 -6.25 22.18 15.42
CA ARG A 16 -5.28 22.39 14.33
C ARG A 16 -5.15 21.18 13.40
N ILE A 17 -5.37 19.98 13.90
CA ILE A 17 -5.36 18.75 13.08
C ILE A 17 -6.63 18.69 12.22
N GLY A 18 -7.79 19.10 12.73
CA GLY A 18 -9.04 19.15 11.96
C GLY A 18 -8.95 20.07 10.74
N SER A 19 -8.46 21.30 10.90
CA SER A 19 -8.34 22.27 9.80
C SER A 19 -7.22 21.87 8.79
N ILE A 20 -6.12 21.29 9.24
CA ILE A 20 -5.03 20.81 8.36
C ILE A 20 -5.49 19.56 7.58
N LEU A 21 -6.28 18.69 8.19
CA LEU A 21 -6.84 17.52 7.53
C LEU A 21 -7.91 17.92 6.50
N GLU A 22 -8.74 18.92 6.76
CA GLU A 22 -9.72 19.43 5.79
C GLU A 22 -9.05 20.11 4.59
N GLU A 23 -7.97 20.88 4.77
CA GLU A 23 -7.27 21.55 3.65
C GLU A 23 -6.37 20.62 2.83
N VAL A 24 -5.81 19.56 3.41
CA VAL A 24 -4.90 18.60 2.72
C VAL A 24 -5.67 17.45 2.07
N PHE A 25 -6.91 17.18 2.51
CA PHE A 25 -7.61 15.92 2.23
C PHE A 25 -8.70 15.99 1.14
N MET A 26 -9.17 17.16 0.74
CA MET A 26 -10.27 17.24 -0.23
C MET A 26 -9.78 17.68 -1.62
N PRO A 27 -9.59 16.75 -2.59
CA PRO A 27 -9.90 17.17 -3.95
C PRO A 27 -11.38 17.52 -3.98
N ASN A 28 -11.75 18.69 -4.54
CA ASN A 28 -13.12 18.98 -4.92
C ASN A 28 -13.57 17.89 -5.91
N ILE A 29 -14.03 16.78 -5.40
CA ILE A 29 -14.94 15.89 -6.10
C ILE A 29 -16.22 16.68 -6.05
N ASP A 30 -16.77 17.01 -7.22
CA ASP A 30 -17.99 17.82 -7.36
C ASP A 30 -18.99 17.51 -6.25
N SER A 31 -19.64 18.53 -5.72
CA SER A 31 -20.44 18.54 -4.48
C SER A 31 -21.54 17.47 -4.36
N GLU A 32 -21.64 16.54 -5.31
CA GLU A 32 -22.56 15.39 -5.34
C GLU A 32 -21.89 14.03 -5.24
N ASN A 33 -20.56 13.89 -5.38
CA ASN A 33 -19.86 12.59 -5.32
C ASN A 33 -18.94 12.50 -4.09
N LYS A 34 -19.52 12.09 -2.97
CA LYS A 34 -18.76 11.72 -1.76
C LYS A 34 -17.75 10.61 -2.10
N MET A 35 -16.50 10.80 -1.68
CA MET A 35 -15.48 9.77 -1.83
C MET A 35 -15.98 8.43 -1.25
N PRO A 36 -15.80 7.29 -1.93
CA PRO A 36 -16.20 5.99 -1.39
C PRO A 36 -15.59 5.74 0.00
N ASP A 37 -16.37 5.20 0.93
CA ASP A 37 -15.93 4.96 2.31
C ASP A 37 -14.72 4.04 2.39
N ASP A 38 -14.58 3.08 1.48
CA ASP A 38 -13.43 2.19 1.39
C ASP A 38 -12.16 2.90 0.88
N LEU A 39 -12.31 3.89 -0.02
CA LEU A 39 -11.19 4.75 -0.42
C LEU A 39 -10.79 5.69 0.71
N ASN A 40 -11.74 6.25 1.46
CA ASN A 40 -11.44 7.05 2.66
C ASN A 40 -10.58 6.28 3.65
N LYS A 41 -10.89 5.00 3.93
CA LYS A 41 -10.07 4.15 4.79
C LYS A 41 -8.65 3.97 4.27
N CYS A 42 -8.47 3.86 2.96
CA CYS A 42 -7.12 3.80 2.36
C CYS A 42 -6.36 5.12 2.57
N VAL A 43 -7.05 6.26 2.41
CA VAL A 43 -6.46 7.59 2.60
C VAL A 43 -6.10 7.83 4.05
N GLU A 44 -6.96 7.47 5.00
CA GLU A 44 -6.70 7.55 6.44
C GLU A 44 -5.47 6.72 6.83
N PHE A 45 -5.37 5.50 6.31
CA PHE A 45 -4.23 4.61 6.58
C PHE A 45 -2.93 5.15 5.98
N HIS A 46 -2.96 5.60 4.72
CA HIS A 46 -1.79 6.09 3.99
C HIS A 46 -1.36 7.51 4.40
N GLY A 47 -2.26 8.27 5.03
CA GLY A 47 -2.02 9.65 5.46
C GLY A 47 -2.34 10.73 4.42
N HIS A 48 -2.51 10.40 3.16
CA HIS A 48 -2.90 11.32 2.10
C HIS A 48 -3.41 10.61 0.85
N ILE A 49 -4.12 11.32 -0.03
CA ILE A 49 -4.50 10.76 -1.34
C ILE A 49 -3.41 11.05 -2.39
N CYS A 50 -3.03 10.03 -3.18
CA CYS A 50 -2.08 10.17 -4.26
C CYS A 50 -2.36 9.19 -5.41
N PRO A 51 -1.84 9.43 -6.63
CA PRO A 51 -2.02 8.51 -7.76
C PRO A 51 -1.54 7.09 -7.48
N GLY A 52 -0.46 6.93 -6.70
CA GLY A 52 0.05 5.62 -6.29
C GLY A 52 -0.96 4.82 -5.48
N LEU A 53 -1.58 5.46 -4.48
CA LEU A 53 -2.64 4.85 -3.66
C LEU A 53 -3.83 4.43 -4.54
N ILE A 54 -4.22 5.27 -5.52
CA ILE A 54 -5.33 4.96 -6.42
C ILE A 54 -5.04 3.74 -7.30
N TYR A 55 -3.81 3.55 -7.77
CA TYR A 55 -3.47 2.31 -8.50
C TYR A 55 -3.73 1.07 -7.64
N GLY A 56 -3.28 1.06 -6.39
CA GLY A 56 -3.53 -0.04 -5.46
C GLY A 56 -5.02 -0.24 -5.15
N TYR A 57 -5.75 0.85 -4.89
CA TYR A 57 -7.18 0.84 -4.70
C TYR A 57 -7.91 0.16 -5.88
N ARG A 58 -7.59 0.55 -7.11
CA ARG A 58 -8.17 -0.02 -8.32
C ARG A 58 -7.85 -1.51 -8.48
N VAL A 59 -6.62 -1.91 -8.20
CA VAL A 59 -6.21 -3.33 -8.22
C VAL A 59 -6.97 -4.14 -7.18
N ALA A 60 -7.04 -3.67 -5.94
CA ALA A 60 -7.78 -4.37 -4.89
C ALA A 60 -9.26 -4.55 -5.23
N LYS A 61 -9.92 -3.48 -5.70
CA LYS A 61 -11.34 -3.54 -6.10
C LYS A 61 -11.58 -4.52 -7.25
N GLU A 62 -10.71 -4.52 -8.27
CA GLU A 62 -10.84 -5.44 -9.39
C GLU A 62 -10.57 -6.89 -8.97
N ALA A 63 -9.59 -7.14 -8.12
CA ALA A 63 -9.31 -8.45 -7.56
C ALA A 63 -10.51 -8.98 -6.75
N MET A 64 -11.08 -8.16 -5.87
CA MET A 64 -12.27 -8.51 -5.10
C MET A 64 -13.45 -8.88 -6.01
N LYS A 65 -13.69 -8.09 -7.06
CA LYS A 65 -14.73 -8.31 -8.03
C LYS A 65 -14.53 -9.63 -8.81
N LEU A 66 -13.34 -9.85 -9.38
CA LEU A 66 -13.06 -11.00 -10.24
C LEU A 66 -13.09 -12.33 -9.47
N MET A 67 -12.66 -12.32 -8.22
CA MET A 67 -12.57 -13.52 -7.41
C MET A 67 -13.75 -13.69 -6.45
N GLY A 68 -14.65 -12.70 -6.35
CA GLY A 68 -15.76 -12.74 -5.38
C GLY A 68 -15.28 -12.79 -3.93
N ILE A 69 -14.16 -12.16 -3.62
CA ILE A 69 -13.55 -12.16 -2.28
C ILE A 69 -13.90 -10.90 -1.50
N ILE A 70 -13.88 -11.05 -0.19
CA ILE A 70 -13.96 -9.94 0.77
C ILE A 70 -12.59 -9.76 1.45
N ARG A 71 -12.48 -8.74 2.29
CA ARG A 71 -11.28 -8.49 3.10
C ARG A 71 -10.94 -9.72 3.95
N SER A 72 -9.69 -10.17 3.84
CA SER A 72 -9.14 -11.31 4.58
C SER A 72 -9.10 -11.01 6.08
N VAL A 73 -9.55 -11.95 6.87
CA VAL A 73 -9.42 -11.89 8.34
C VAL A 73 -8.04 -12.38 8.75
N ASP A 74 -7.61 -13.49 8.17
CA ASP A 74 -6.28 -14.08 8.40
C ASP A 74 -5.53 -14.20 7.05
N GLU A 75 -5.14 -15.37 6.61
CA GLU A 75 -4.33 -15.61 5.41
C GLU A 75 -5.15 -16.10 4.19
N GLU A 76 -6.47 -15.93 4.18
CA GLU A 76 -7.36 -16.41 3.09
C GLU A 76 -7.05 -15.75 1.75
N VAL A 77 -6.56 -14.51 1.79
CA VAL A 77 -6.09 -13.78 0.62
C VAL A 77 -4.63 -13.44 0.78
N VAL A 78 -3.85 -13.63 -0.27
CA VAL A 78 -2.43 -13.27 -0.32
C VAL A 78 -2.21 -12.24 -1.42
N ALA A 79 -1.43 -11.21 -1.14
CA ALA A 79 -0.96 -10.25 -2.14
C ALA A 79 0.55 -10.35 -2.31
N ILE A 80 1.01 -10.45 -3.56
CA ILE A 80 2.43 -10.38 -3.93
C ILE A 80 2.62 -9.08 -4.73
N CYS A 81 3.39 -8.16 -4.17
CA CYS A 81 3.68 -6.86 -4.77
C CYS A 81 5.09 -6.86 -5.37
N GLU A 82 5.22 -6.45 -6.64
CA GLU A 82 6.53 -6.38 -7.31
C GLU A 82 7.20 -5.00 -7.14
N ASN A 83 6.66 -4.17 -6.23
CA ASN A 83 7.22 -2.90 -5.75
C ASN A 83 6.74 -2.61 -4.31
N ASP A 84 7.31 -1.57 -3.70
CA ASP A 84 7.02 -1.06 -2.36
C ASP A 84 6.35 0.33 -2.37
N SER A 85 5.61 0.63 -3.43
CA SER A 85 4.95 1.95 -3.60
C SER A 85 3.68 2.11 -2.75
N CYS A 86 3.14 3.34 -2.74
CA CYS A 86 1.87 3.69 -2.07
C CYS A 86 0.70 2.75 -2.41
N ALA A 87 0.74 2.05 -3.54
CA ALA A 87 -0.28 1.09 -3.95
C ALA A 87 -0.43 -0.08 -2.97
N VAL A 88 0.67 -0.47 -2.28
CA VAL A 88 0.68 -1.55 -1.31
C VAL A 88 -0.27 -1.27 -0.14
N ASP A 89 -0.37 -0.01 0.28
CA ASP A 89 -1.22 0.37 1.42
C ASP A 89 -2.71 0.16 1.14
N ALA A 90 -3.15 0.44 -0.08
CA ALA A 90 -4.53 0.15 -0.47
C ALA A 90 -4.84 -1.36 -0.50
N LEU A 91 -3.87 -2.20 -0.90
CA LEU A 91 -4.01 -3.66 -0.83
C LEU A 91 -4.11 -4.13 0.62
N GLN A 92 -3.31 -3.56 1.53
CA GLN A 92 -3.37 -3.87 2.96
C GLN A 92 -4.76 -3.56 3.54
N VAL A 93 -5.28 -2.37 3.24
CA VAL A 93 -6.57 -1.92 3.78
C VAL A 93 -7.72 -2.72 3.22
N LEU A 94 -7.80 -2.90 1.91
CA LEU A 94 -8.97 -3.50 1.26
C LEU A 94 -8.94 -5.03 1.28
N LEU A 95 -7.79 -5.63 1.03
CA LEU A 95 -7.66 -7.08 0.98
C LEU A 95 -7.34 -7.69 2.35
N GLY A 96 -6.93 -6.89 3.33
CA GLY A 96 -6.49 -7.39 4.63
C GLY A 96 -5.15 -8.14 4.57
N THR A 97 -4.34 -7.87 3.55
CA THR A 97 -3.01 -8.47 3.41
C THR A 97 -1.97 -7.61 4.12
N VAL A 98 -1.29 -8.17 5.12
CA VAL A 98 -0.32 -7.42 5.94
C VAL A 98 0.93 -8.27 6.22
N VAL A 99 2.08 -7.62 6.37
CA VAL A 99 3.36 -8.31 6.62
C VAL A 99 3.29 -9.18 7.88
N GLY A 100 2.64 -8.68 8.95
CA GLY A 100 2.55 -9.39 10.24
C GLY A 100 1.78 -10.71 10.19
N LYS A 101 0.85 -10.87 9.23
CA LYS A 101 0.16 -12.15 8.99
C LYS A 101 0.90 -13.05 7.99
N GLY A 102 1.92 -12.54 7.30
CA GLY A 102 2.63 -13.30 6.27
C GLY A 102 1.93 -13.38 4.91
N ASN A 103 0.76 -12.77 4.76
CA ASN A 103 -0.03 -12.78 3.53
C ASN A 103 0.19 -11.53 2.63
N LEU A 104 1.17 -10.70 2.95
CA LEU A 104 1.69 -9.65 2.08
C LEU A 104 3.16 -9.95 1.78
N ILE A 105 3.46 -10.24 0.52
CA ILE A 105 4.81 -10.57 0.05
C ILE A 105 5.28 -9.43 -0.85
N ILE A 106 6.45 -8.87 -0.56
CA ILE A 106 7.04 -7.80 -1.37
C ILE A 106 8.28 -8.33 -2.07
N ASN A 107 8.18 -8.51 -3.38
CA ASN A 107 9.30 -8.84 -4.27
C ASN A 107 9.69 -7.56 -5.01
N ASN A 108 10.48 -6.67 -4.38
CA ASN A 108 10.76 -5.34 -4.90
C ASN A 108 11.61 -5.37 -6.18
N PHE A 109 10.97 -5.68 -7.31
CA PHE A 109 11.57 -5.63 -8.65
C PHE A 109 11.40 -4.26 -9.33
N GLY A 110 10.76 -3.29 -8.65
CA GLY A 110 10.43 -1.99 -9.22
C GLY A 110 9.32 -2.04 -10.30
N LYS A 111 8.62 -3.15 -10.45
CA LYS A 111 7.53 -3.30 -11.41
C LYS A 111 6.20 -2.87 -10.82
N ASN A 112 5.41 -2.11 -11.57
CA ASN A 112 4.02 -1.79 -11.21
C ASN A 112 3.12 -3.01 -11.52
N ALA A 113 3.31 -4.06 -10.75
CA ALA A 113 2.61 -5.34 -10.89
C ALA A 113 2.27 -5.93 -9.52
N TYR A 114 1.09 -6.52 -9.45
CA TYR A 114 0.51 -7.06 -8.22
C TYR A 114 -0.16 -8.39 -8.53
N THR A 115 0.12 -9.41 -7.75
CA THR A 115 -0.59 -10.70 -7.82
C THR A 115 -1.45 -10.85 -6.58
N VAL A 116 -2.72 -11.19 -6.78
CA VAL A 116 -3.65 -11.48 -5.69
C VAL A 116 -4.10 -12.92 -5.84
N LEU A 117 -3.97 -13.68 -4.76
CA LEU A 117 -4.40 -15.07 -4.69
C LEU A 117 -5.49 -15.21 -3.63
N SER A 118 -6.46 -16.06 -3.91
CA SER A 118 -7.47 -16.48 -2.94
C SER A 118 -7.32 -17.97 -2.66
N ARG A 119 -7.02 -18.33 -1.41
CA ARG A 119 -6.89 -19.72 -0.97
C ARG A 119 -8.24 -20.44 -0.99
N SER A 120 -9.33 -19.74 -0.65
CA SER A 120 -10.65 -20.32 -0.54
C SER A 120 -11.22 -20.81 -1.87
N ASN A 121 -11.03 -20.09 -2.95
CA ASN A 121 -11.49 -20.47 -4.29
C ASN A 121 -10.40 -20.89 -5.27
N ARG A 122 -9.13 -20.92 -4.82
CA ARG A 122 -7.95 -21.37 -5.56
C ARG A 122 -7.78 -20.62 -6.89
N ARG A 123 -8.02 -19.30 -6.86
CA ARG A 123 -7.82 -18.44 -8.03
C ARG A 123 -6.70 -17.43 -7.76
N ALA A 124 -5.98 -17.10 -8.82
CA ALA A 124 -4.90 -16.12 -8.78
C ALA A 124 -4.94 -15.23 -10.02
N TYR A 125 -4.81 -13.92 -9.80
CA TYR A 125 -4.76 -12.92 -10.85
C TYR A 125 -3.53 -12.05 -10.69
N ARG A 126 -2.86 -11.81 -11.81
CA ARG A 126 -1.79 -10.83 -11.91
C ARG A 126 -2.28 -9.60 -12.65
N PHE A 127 -2.04 -8.44 -12.04
CA PHE A 127 -2.36 -7.11 -12.56
C PHE A 127 -1.07 -6.38 -12.85
N SER A 128 -0.81 -6.00 -14.10
CA SER A 128 0.39 -5.23 -14.45
C SER A 128 0.03 -3.96 -15.19
N ARG A 129 0.62 -2.84 -14.81
CA ARG A 129 0.37 -1.56 -15.47
C ARG A 129 0.84 -1.61 -16.92
N LYS A 130 -0.05 -1.20 -17.85
CA LYS A 130 0.18 -1.34 -19.30
C LYS A 130 1.23 -0.39 -19.84
N THR A 131 1.13 0.89 -19.46
CA THR A 131 1.90 1.96 -20.07
C THR A 131 2.35 2.98 -19.05
N ARG A 132 3.23 3.89 -19.48
CA ARG A 132 3.45 5.15 -18.79
C ARG A 132 2.11 5.89 -18.67
N TYR A 133 1.94 6.67 -17.58
CA TYR A 133 0.72 7.46 -17.41
C TYR A 133 0.59 8.48 -18.54
N ASP A 134 -0.61 8.54 -19.11
CA ASP A 134 -1.06 9.52 -20.07
C ASP A 134 -2.49 9.95 -19.69
N TYR A 135 -2.69 11.24 -19.46
CA TYR A 135 -3.99 11.77 -19.03
C TYR A 135 -5.04 11.64 -20.14
N LYS A 136 -6.22 11.09 -19.81
CA LYS A 136 -7.34 10.87 -20.73
C LYS A 136 -8.62 11.60 -20.32
N GLY A 137 -8.55 12.44 -19.28
CA GLY A 137 -9.69 13.22 -18.83
C GLY A 137 -10.04 14.37 -19.79
N ILE A 138 -11.15 15.02 -19.50
CA ILE A 138 -11.69 16.12 -20.34
C ILE A 138 -10.84 17.40 -20.27
N ASP A 139 -10.10 17.61 -19.20
CA ASP A 139 -9.30 18.83 -18.96
C ASP A 139 -7.86 18.67 -19.50
N LYS A 140 -7.68 18.07 -20.69
CA LYS A 140 -6.37 17.74 -21.25
C LYS A 140 -5.47 18.97 -21.41
N SER A 141 -5.99 20.08 -21.88
CA SER A 141 -5.21 21.30 -22.08
C SER A 141 -4.69 21.89 -20.77
N GLU A 142 -5.52 21.90 -19.74
CA GLU A 142 -5.13 22.36 -18.40
C GLU A 142 -4.12 21.40 -17.76
N PHE A 143 -4.37 20.10 -17.92
CA PHE A 143 -3.42 19.09 -17.45
C PHE A 143 -2.03 19.28 -18.07
N ASP A 144 -1.95 19.46 -19.39
CA ASP A 144 -0.67 19.62 -20.09
C ASP A 144 0.05 20.91 -19.66
N ARG A 145 -0.71 22.01 -19.46
CA ARG A 145 -0.15 23.25 -18.93
C ARG A 145 0.46 23.06 -17.54
N LEU A 146 -0.28 22.42 -16.64
CA LEU A 146 0.17 22.14 -15.27
C LEU A 146 1.35 21.19 -15.23
N GLU A 147 1.33 20.14 -16.06
CA GLU A 147 2.43 19.17 -16.14
C GLU A 147 3.72 19.82 -16.68
N ALA A 148 3.61 20.62 -17.73
CA ALA A 148 4.74 21.37 -18.27
C ALA A 148 5.35 22.33 -17.21
N SER A 149 4.51 23.07 -16.48
CA SER A 149 4.94 23.94 -15.39
C SER A 149 5.67 23.16 -14.27
N ALA A 150 5.15 21.97 -13.93
CA ALA A 150 5.76 21.12 -12.91
C ALA A 150 7.11 20.55 -13.34
N ILE A 151 7.27 20.17 -14.61
CA ILE A 151 8.52 19.64 -15.17
C ILE A 151 9.64 20.68 -15.12
N VAL A 152 9.35 21.94 -15.43
CA VAL A 152 10.36 23.03 -15.40
C VAL A 152 10.56 23.65 -14.02
N GLY A 153 9.86 23.14 -13.00
CA GLY A 153 10.01 23.60 -11.61
C GLY A 153 9.25 24.89 -11.27
N ASN A 154 8.41 25.43 -12.17
CA ASN A 154 7.71 26.69 -12.02
C ASN A 154 6.28 26.55 -11.47
N ALA A 155 5.82 25.32 -11.20
CA ALA A 155 4.49 25.06 -10.68
C ALA A 155 4.35 25.56 -9.24
N SER A 156 3.31 26.39 -8.99
CA SER A 156 2.89 26.77 -7.64
C SER A 156 2.39 25.54 -6.85
N GLU A 157 2.16 25.69 -5.55
CA GLU A 157 1.53 24.63 -4.75
C GLU A 157 0.11 24.32 -5.23
N ASP A 158 -0.63 25.34 -5.64
CA ASP A 158 -1.98 25.19 -6.20
C ASP A 158 -1.95 24.43 -7.54
N ASP A 159 -1.00 24.75 -8.42
CA ASP A 159 -0.81 24.01 -9.67
C ASP A 159 -0.50 22.52 -9.41
N ARG A 160 0.36 22.22 -8.44
CA ARG A 160 0.69 20.85 -8.06
C ARG A 160 -0.52 20.12 -7.47
N ARG A 161 -1.32 20.78 -6.64
CA ARG A 161 -2.57 20.24 -6.10
C ARG A 161 -3.56 19.93 -7.22
N ASN A 162 -3.76 20.86 -8.15
CA ASN A 162 -4.66 20.68 -9.28
C ASN A 162 -4.19 19.56 -10.22
N LEU A 163 -2.90 19.51 -10.54
CA LEU A 163 -2.33 18.42 -11.35
C LEU A 163 -2.56 17.06 -10.69
N LYS A 164 -2.35 16.97 -9.37
CA LYS A 164 -2.60 15.76 -8.59
C LYS A 164 -4.08 15.37 -8.60
N ARG A 165 -4.99 16.34 -8.41
CA ARG A 165 -6.44 16.16 -8.46
C ARG A 165 -6.90 15.61 -9.80
N LEU A 166 -6.43 16.18 -10.91
CA LEU A 166 -6.76 15.73 -12.27
C LEU A 166 -6.29 14.28 -12.50
N LYS A 167 -5.06 13.95 -12.07
CA LYS A 167 -4.53 12.56 -12.16
C LYS A 167 -5.37 11.56 -11.36
N ILE A 168 -5.78 11.92 -10.15
CA ILE A 168 -6.59 11.08 -9.28
C ILE A 168 -7.96 10.83 -9.89
N ASN A 169 -8.66 11.88 -10.34
CA ASN A 169 -9.98 11.76 -10.95
C ASN A 169 -9.95 10.90 -12.21
N ASP A 170 -8.97 11.14 -13.08
CA ASP A 170 -8.78 10.33 -14.28
C ASP A 170 -8.55 8.85 -13.94
N LEU A 171 -7.70 8.54 -12.97
CA LEU A 171 -7.44 7.17 -12.55
C LEU A 171 -8.66 6.49 -11.89
N LEU A 172 -9.50 7.23 -11.20
CA LEU A 172 -10.71 6.71 -10.57
C LEU A 172 -11.80 6.38 -11.60
N THR A 173 -11.94 7.20 -12.64
CA THR A 173 -13.04 7.10 -13.63
C THR A 173 -12.68 6.26 -14.84
N ARG A 174 -11.39 6.20 -15.22
CA ARG A 174 -10.92 5.47 -16.39
C ARG A 174 -11.23 3.97 -16.28
N PRO A 175 -11.65 3.28 -17.38
CA PRO A 175 -11.80 1.84 -17.38
C PRO A 175 -10.54 1.11 -16.89
N PHE A 176 -10.70 0.12 -16.00
CA PHE A 176 -9.57 -0.61 -15.41
C PHE A 176 -8.67 -1.23 -16.48
N ALA A 177 -9.28 -1.80 -17.51
CA ALA A 177 -8.58 -2.45 -18.63
C ALA A 177 -7.70 -1.50 -19.47
N GLU A 178 -7.88 -0.18 -19.38
CA GLU A 178 -6.99 0.79 -20.00
C GLU A 178 -5.72 1.05 -19.19
N ILE A 179 -5.79 0.83 -17.88
CA ILE A 179 -4.68 1.08 -16.94
C ILE A 179 -3.85 -0.18 -16.73
N PHE A 180 -4.52 -1.32 -16.53
CA PHE A 180 -3.89 -2.59 -16.19
C PHE A 180 -4.20 -3.69 -17.19
N THR A 181 -3.23 -4.56 -17.43
CA THR A 181 -3.45 -5.90 -17.97
C THR A 181 -3.81 -6.81 -16.82
N THR A 182 -4.90 -7.56 -16.97
CA THR A 182 -5.32 -8.59 -16.03
C THR A 182 -5.05 -9.95 -16.64
N THR A 183 -4.37 -10.82 -15.92
CA THR A 183 -4.08 -12.19 -16.36
C THR A 183 -4.44 -13.13 -15.22
N GLU A 184 -5.32 -14.08 -15.48
CA GLU A 184 -5.50 -15.23 -14.60
C GLU A 184 -4.29 -16.15 -14.75
N ILE A 185 -3.67 -16.51 -13.65
CA ILE A 185 -2.45 -17.32 -13.63
C ILE A 185 -2.71 -18.62 -12.88
N PRO A 186 -1.89 -19.66 -13.08
CA PRO A 186 -1.97 -20.87 -12.27
C PRO A 186 -1.89 -20.53 -10.77
N PHE A 187 -2.74 -21.19 -10.00
CA PHE A 187 -2.73 -21.03 -8.55
C PHE A 187 -1.55 -21.80 -7.94
N ASP A 188 -0.48 -21.07 -7.64
CA ASP A 188 0.67 -21.57 -6.90
C ASP A 188 0.59 -21.01 -5.48
N GLU A 189 0.16 -21.86 -4.53
CA GLU A 189 -0.17 -21.45 -3.18
C GLU A 189 1.10 -21.15 -2.37
N PRO A 190 1.30 -19.87 -1.96
CA PRO A 190 2.41 -19.56 -1.07
C PRO A 190 2.26 -20.28 0.28
N LEU A 191 3.38 -20.63 0.89
CA LEU A 191 3.38 -21.23 2.23
C LEU A 191 2.68 -20.27 3.22
N TYR A 192 2.00 -20.87 4.20
CA TYR A 192 1.51 -20.12 5.35
C TYR A 192 2.67 -19.57 6.17
N ALA A 193 2.42 -18.49 6.91
CA ALA A 193 3.41 -17.96 7.83
C ALA A 193 3.83 -19.05 8.84
N PRO A 194 5.13 -19.35 8.96
CA PRO A 194 5.57 -20.41 9.86
C PRO A 194 5.35 -20.01 11.31
N LEU A 195 4.64 -20.83 12.05
CA LEU A 195 4.63 -20.76 13.51
C LEU A 195 5.98 -21.33 14.00
N ALA A 196 6.84 -20.47 14.51
CA ALA A 196 8.15 -20.86 15.01
C ALA A 196 8.33 -20.38 16.45
N THR A 197 8.90 -21.24 17.31
CA THR A 197 9.41 -20.83 18.62
C THR A 197 10.53 -19.82 18.46
N SER A 198 10.81 -19.05 19.50
CA SER A 198 11.97 -18.17 19.56
C SER A 198 13.04 -18.78 20.45
N GLU A 199 14.28 -18.72 19.98
CA GLU A 199 15.46 -19.24 20.68
C GLU A 199 16.48 -18.11 20.87
N PRO A 200 17.29 -18.14 21.95
CA PRO A 200 18.33 -17.13 22.15
C PRO A 200 19.46 -17.30 21.15
N CYS A 201 19.89 -16.23 20.52
CA CYS A 201 21.09 -16.21 19.68
C CYS A 201 22.33 -16.52 20.52
N ALA A 202 23.15 -17.50 20.12
CA ALA A 202 24.35 -17.91 20.87
C ALA A 202 25.46 -16.84 20.94
N ILE A 203 25.33 -15.72 20.23
CA ILE A 203 26.31 -14.61 20.25
C ILE A 203 25.77 -13.39 20.99
N CYS A 204 24.59 -12.86 20.64
CA CYS A 204 24.05 -11.65 21.24
C CYS A 204 22.97 -11.90 22.31
N GLY A 205 22.49 -13.15 22.46
CA GLY A 205 21.45 -13.49 23.43
C GLY A 205 20.04 -13.09 23.05
N GLU A 206 19.84 -12.33 21.98
CA GLU A 206 18.50 -11.85 21.58
C GLU A 206 17.62 -13.00 21.10
N MET A 207 16.36 -13.02 21.56
CA MET A 207 15.37 -14.01 21.16
C MET A 207 15.06 -13.86 19.65
N THR A 208 15.29 -14.92 18.91
CA THR A 208 15.16 -14.95 17.46
C THR A 208 14.27 -16.13 17.05
N MET A 209 13.35 -15.90 16.11
CA MET A 209 12.52 -16.99 15.56
C MET A 209 13.43 -18.11 15.05
N ALA A 210 13.21 -19.33 15.51
CA ALA A 210 14.04 -20.50 15.16
C ALA A 210 14.14 -20.70 13.63
N SER A 211 13.05 -20.42 12.89
CA SER A 211 13.01 -20.48 11.42
C SER A 211 13.91 -19.44 10.72
N LYS A 212 14.42 -18.43 11.44
CA LYS A 212 15.32 -17.37 10.93
C LYS A 212 16.73 -17.44 11.49
N MET A 213 17.05 -18.50 12.26
CA MET A 213 18.38 -18.71 12.78
C MET A 213 19.28 -19.40 11.76
N MET A 214 20.56 -19.13 11.86
CA MET A 214 21.63 -19.75 11.07
C MET A 214 22.46 -20.66 11.95
N LYS A 215 22.75 -21.87 11.47
CA LYS A 215 23.66 -22.81 12.16
C LYS A 215 25.08 -22.56 11.67
N LEU A 216 25.99 -22.24 12.57
CA LEU A 216 27.43 -22.12 12.28
C LEU A 216 28.09 -23.50 12.13
N LYS A 217 29.32 -23.51 11.61
CA LYS A 217 30.11 -24.76 11.45
C LYS A 217 30.37 -25.46 12.78
N ASP A 218 30.49 -24.72 13.87
CA ASP A 218 30.69 -25.24 15.22
C ASP A 218 29.38 -25.71 15.91
N GLY A 219 28.25 -25.64 15.19
CA GLY A 219 26.95 -26.11 15.66
C GLY A 219 26.11 -25.06 16.38
N ARG A 220 26.66 -23.88 16.73
CA ARG A 220 25.91 -22.80 17.40
C ARG A 220 24.81 -22.27 16.48
N GLN A 221 23.64 -21.93 17.07
CA GLN A 221 22.57 -21.27 16.40
C GLN A 221 22.62 -19.76 16.68
N VAL A 222 22.64 -18.95 15.64
CA VAL A 222 22.81 -17.49 15.73
C VAL A 222 21.81 -16.76 14.84
N CYS A 223 21.44 -15.53 15.21
CA CYS A 223 20.63 -14.67 14.37
C CYS A 223 21.40 -14.24 13.10
N LEU A 224 20.68 -13.89 12.05
CA LEU A 224 21.26 -13.48 10.77
C LEU A 224 22.27 -12.30 10.88
N PRO A 225 22.03 -11.25 11.70
CA PRO A 225 23.05 -10.21 11.90
C PRO A 225 24.36 -10.73 12.52
N CYS A 226 24.30 -11.67 13.45
CA CYS A 226 25.49 -12.25 14.09
C CYS A 226 26.21 -13.22 13.16
N SER A 227 25.52 -13.97 12.32
CA SER A 227 26.15 -14.89 11.36
C SER A 227 27.03 -14.19 10.32
N LYS A 228 26.76 -12.90 10.04
CA LYS A 228 27.56 -12.08 9.11
C LYS A 228 28.85 -11.52 9.73
N LYS A 229 29.03 -11.67 11.05
CA LYS A 229 30.18 -11.12 11.80
C LYS A 229 31.22 -12.22 12.13
N VAL A 230 30.93 -13.45 11.78
CA VAL A 230 31.76 -14.66 12.00
C VAL A 230 32.09 -15.28 10.63
#